data_0ea9dfd355c6f9e29643d05f36d8cbe7
#
_entry.id   0ea9dfd355c6f9e29643d05f36d8cbe7
#
_cell.length_a   1.000
_cell.length_b   1.000
_cell.length_c   1.000
_cell.angle_alpha   90.00
_cell.angle_beta   90.00
_cell.angle_gamma   90.00
#
_symmetry.space_group_name_H-M   'P 1'
#
loop_
_entity.id
_entity.type
_entity.pdbx_description
1 polymer ?
#
loop_
_entity_poly.entity_id
_entity_poly.type
_entity_poly.pdbx_seq_one_letter_code
_entity_poly.pdbx_strand_id
1 'polypeptide(L)'
;GDYSVTGNDGLKVTSKKRDIVLTLDISASMDGIPLDETKKAAAKFVDSILNKNSNIGLVSYSDEATSLSGICSNDVFLKNTITSLSSAENTNIEDGLSRAYSMLQLGQSKKKLIVLMSDGLPTLGKDGEELIKYAEKIKDQGVLIYTLGFFQNTEEYKAEGQYLMEKIASEGCHYEVSSSEDLVFFFEDVAGQIGGQKYIYVKVACPVDVSVTYKGETLSSAENDQNLRTSFGTLSFRENEGKENNEEESSGYSNTYLKKADSKVKILRLKEGTDYNIKINGTSDGEMDYTIGFVNDEGEYNDFRRFEDIDINKDTVIDTVANTSKKHCLI
;
A
#
# COMPACT_ATOMS: atom_id res chain seq x y z
N GLY A 1 -17.29 0.41 22.45
CA GLY A 1 -16.41 1.39 21.85
C GLY A 1 -15.22 1.64 22.79
N ASP A 2 -14.02 1.71 22.20
CA ASP A 2 -12.83 2.02 22.98
C ASP A 2 -12.79 3.52 23.26
N TYR A 3 -12.58 3.87 24.51
CA TYR A 3 -12.47 5.25 24.98
C TYR A 3 -11.08 5.48 25.54
N SER A 4 -10.46 6.60 25.20
CA SER A 4 -9.21 7.02 25.81
C SER A 4 -9.42 8.28 26.67
N VAL A 5 -8.83 8.30 27.86
CA VAL A 5 -8.82 9.46 28.73
C VAL A 5 -7.43 10.10 28.63
N THR A 6 -7.36 11.35 28.22
CA THR A 6 -6.11 12.09 28.11
C THR A 6 -6.13 13.32 29.00
N GLY A 7 -5.20 13.39 29.98
CA GLY A 7 -4.89 14.56 30.79
C GLY A 7 -5.91 14.93 31.84
N ASN A 8 -5.59 16.00 32.61
CA ASN A 8 -6.44 16.57 33.67
C ASN A 8 -7.57 17.47 33.16
N ASP A 9 -7.69 17.68 31.86
CA ASP A 9 -8.61 18.65 31.26
C ASP A 9 -9.98 18.05 30.87
N GLY A 10 -10.36 16.95 31.48
CA GLY A 10 -11.66 16.33 31.29
C GLY A 10 -11.62 15.07 30.42
N LEU A 11 -12.72 14.34 30.42
CA LEU A 11 -12.92 13.11 29.65
C LEU A 11 -13.01 13.45 28.15
N LYS A 12 -11.95 13.17 27.37
CA LYS A 12 -12.01 13.21 25.91
C LYS A 12 -12.35 11.82 25.39
N VAL A 13 -13.62 11.64 25.04
CA VAL A 13 -14.10 10.41 24.43
C VAL A 13 -13.74 10.45 22.94
N THR A 14 -12.75 9.68 22.52
CA THR A 14 -12.42 9.46 21.10
C THR A 14 -12.87 8.07 20.71
N SER A 15 -13.87 7.98 19.82
CA SER A 15 -14.24 6.70 19.23
C SER A 15 -13.14 6.28 18.23
N LYS A 16 -12.52 5.14 18.46
CA LYS A 16 -11.58 4.52 17.51
C LYS A 16 -12.30 3.73 16.42
N LYS A 17 -13.62 3.82 16.35
CA LYS A 17 -14.42 3.09 15.36
C LYS A 17 -14.09 3.59 13.94
N ARG A 18 -13.94 2.64 13.02
CA ARG A 18 -13.61 2.89 11.62
C ARG A 18 -14.65 2.27 10.71
N ASP A 19 -14.94 2.96 9.62
CA ASP A 19 -15.70 2.40 8.50
C ASP A 19 -14.73 2.15 7.35
N ILE A 20 -14.67 0.92 6.89
CA ILE A 20 -13.73 0.44 5.88
C ILE A 20 -14.54 -0.10 4.72
N VAL A 21 -14.21 0.30 3.49
CA VAL A 21 -14.74 -0.35 2.30
C VAL A 21 -13.64 -1.15 1.64
N LEU A 22 -13.80 -2.47 1.62
CA LEU A 22 -12.98 -3.39 0.89
C LEU A 22 -13.48 -3.43 -0.56
N THR A 23 -12.62 -3.01 -1.49
CA THR A 23 -12.93 -2.79 -2.91
C THR A 23 -12.10 -3.75 -3.74
N LEU A 24 -12.74 -4.77 -4.29
CA LEU A 24 -12.09 -5.92 -4.91
C LEU A 24 -12.26 -5.89 -6.42
N ASP A 25 -11.15 -5.99 -7.12
CA ASP A 25 -11.09 -6.25 -8.55
C ASP A 25 -11.58 -7.67 -8.85
N ILE A 26 -12.53 -7.78 -9.75
CA ILE A 26 -13.03 -9.04 -10.28
C ILE A 26 -12.94 -9.09 -11.81
N SER A 27 -12.06 -8.30 -12.41
CA SER A 27 -11.82 -8.28 -13.86
C SER A 27 -11.32 -9.64 -14.38
N ALA A 28 -11.28 -9.79 -15.70
CA ALA A 28 -10.94 -11.06 -16.33
C ALA A 28 -9.53 -11.57 -15.98
N SER A 29 -8.58 -10.67 -15.73
CA SER A 29 -7.22 -11.02 -15.28
C SER A 29 -7.20 -11.71 -13.92
N MET A 30 -8.21 -11.46 -13.11
CA MET A 30 -8.40 -12.09 -11.80
C MET A 30 -8.91 -13.51 -11.86
N ASP A 31 -9.35 -14.03 -13.05
CA ASP A 31 -9.97 -15.34 -13.15
C ASP A 31 -9.08 -16.48 -12.64
N GLY A 32 -9.70 -17.45 -11.99
CA GLY A 32 -9.02 -18.63 -11.45
C GLY A 32 -8.27 -18.34 -10.14
N ILE A 33 -6.97 -18.69 -10.10
CA ILE A 33 -6.14 -18.64 -8.88
C ILE A 33 -6.09 -17.24 -8.24
N PRO A 34 -5.88 -16.13 -8.97
CA PRO A 34 -5.85 -14.80 -8.37
C PRO A 34 -7.11 -14.44 -7.58
N LEU A 35 -8.29 -14.71 -8.16
CA LEU A 35 -9.56 -14.44 -7.50
C LEU A 35 -9.79 -15.35 -6.28
N ASP A 36 -9.42 -16.61 -6.37
CA ASP A 36 -9.56 -17.57 -5.28
C ASP A 36 -8.69 -17.18 -4.08
N GLU A 37 -7.44 -16.75 -4.32
CA GLU A 37 -6.54 -16.28 -3.27
C GLU A 37 -7.01 -14.93 -2.70
N THR A 38 -7.53 -14.05 -3.53
CA THR A 38 -8.16 -12.80 -3.10
C THR A 38 -9.34 -13.05 -2.15
N LYS A 39 -10.21 -14.00 -2.48
CA LYS A 39 -11.34 -14.39 -1.61
C LYS A 39 -10.86 -14.88 -0.25
N LYS A 40 -9.84 -15.73 -0.23
CA LYS A 40 -9.26 -16.27 1.02
C LYS A 40 -8.64 -15.16 1.87
N ALA A 41 -7.85 -14.28 1.24
CA ALA A 41 -7.18 -13.18 1.92
C ALA A 41 -8.19 -12.14 2.44
N ALA A 42 -9.19 -11.78 1.63
CA ALA A 42 -10.26 -10.86 2.00
C ALA A 42 -11.10 -11.41 3.18
N ALA A 43 -11.40 -12.71 3.21
CA ALA A 43 -12.10 -13.33 4.33
C ALA A 43 -11.29 -13.25 5.63
N LYS A 44 -9.96 -13.49 5.58
CA LYS A 44 -9.07 -13.33 6.74
C LYS A 44 -8.97 -11.87 7.19
N PHE A 45 -8.95 -10.93 6.24
CA PHE A 45 -9.01 -9.50 6.55
C PHE A 45 -10.27 -9.13 7.33
N VAL A 46 -11.44 -9.64 6.90
CA VAL A 46 -12.70 -9.44 7.62
C VAL A 46 -12.59 -9.91 9.06
N ASP A 47 -12.09 -11.13 9.29
CA ASP A 47 -11.89 -11.67 10.65
C ASP A 47 -10.95 -10.79 11.48
N SER A 48 -9.84 -10.34 10.89
CA SER A 48 -8.83 -9.54 11.57
C SER A 48 -9.32 -8.13 11.95
N ILE A 49 -10.15 -7.52 11.10
CA ILE A 49 -10.62 -6.14 11.27
C ILE A 49 -11.84 -6.03 12.16
N LEU A 50 -12.82 -6.91 12.04
CA LEU A 50 -14.03 -6.84 12.85
C LEU A 50 -13.75 -6.98 14.34
N ASN A 51 -12.72 -7.72 14.70
CA ASN A 51 -12.24 -7.84 16.08
C ASN A 51 -11.58 -6.55 16.62
N LYS A 52 -11.40 -5.52 15.78
CA LYS A 52 -10.71 -4.25 16.10
C LYS A 52 -11.63 -3.03 16.07
N ASN A 53 -12.90 -3.22 16.43
CA ASN A 53 -13.89 -2.14 16.52
C ASN A 53 -14.08 -1.38 15.20
N SER A 54 -14.21 -2.10 14.11
CA SER A 54 -14.41 -1.57 12.76
C SER A 54 -15.65 -2.18 12.11
N ASN A 55 -16.21 -1.46 11.14
CA ASN A 55 -17.25 -2.01 10.24
C ASN A 55 -16.69 -2.10 8.83
N ILE A 56 -17.19 -3.03 8.05
CA ILE A 56 -16.75 -3.28 6.68
C ILE A 56 -17.94 -3.18 5.72
N GLY A 57 -17.75 -2.44 4.62
CA GLY A 57 -18.56 -2.51 3.43
C GLY A 57 -17.81 -3.25 2.32
N LEU A 58 -18.51 -3.88 1.41
CA LEU A 58 -17.93 -4.60 0.29
C LEU A 58 -18.36 -3.99 -1.04
N VAL A 59 -17.38 -3.75 -1.89
CA VAL A 59 -17.55 -3.36 -3.29
C VAL A 59 -16.74 -4.31 -4.15
N SER A 60 -17.32 -4.80 -5.23
CA SER A 60 -16.56 -5.40 -6.34
C SER A 60 -16.62 -4.49 -7.55
N TYR A 61 -15.64 -4.57 -8.42
CA TYR A 61 -15.65 -3.82 -9.67
C TYR A 61 -15.02 -4.60 -10.82
N SER A 62 -15.55 -4.34 -12.00
CA SER A 62 -15.10 -4.79 -13.30
C SER A 62 -15.46 -3.73 -14.33
N ASP A 63 -16.43 -3.94 -15.22
CA ASP A 63 -17.02 -2.90 -16.09
C ASP A 63 -17.66 -1.78 -15.27
N GLU A 64 -18.40 -2.19 -14.24
CA GLU A 64 -19.10 -1.34 -13.28
C GLU A 64 -18.81 -1.83 -11.85
N ALA A 65 -18.89 -0.92 -10.90
CA ALA A 65 -18.76 -1.27 -9.50
C ALA A 65 -20.10 -1.62 -8.87
N THR A 66 -20.13 -2.68 -8.10
CA THR A 66 -21.30 -3.17 -7.38
C THR A 66 -21.10 -3.09 -5.87
N SER A 67 -22.06 -2.48 -5.18
CA SER A 67 -22.14 -2.54 -3.72
C SER A 67 -22.68 -3.90 -3.30
N LEU A 68 -21.79 -4.78 -2.84
CA LEU A 68 -22.15 -6.14 -2.42
C LEU A 68 -22.73 -6.17 -1.00
N SER A 69 -22.27 -5.25 -0.15
CA SER A 69 -22.69 -5.09 1.23
C SER A 69 -22.59 -3.64 1.64
N GLY A 70 -23.58 -3.11 2.36
CA GLY A 70 -23.38 -1.87 3.10
C GLY A 70 -22.42 -2.06 4.28
N ILE A 71 -22.02 -0.95 4.92
CA ILE A 71 -21.11 -0.96 6.06
C ILE A 71 -21.77 -1.68 7.26
N CYS A 72 -21.22 -2.82 7.64
CA CYS A 72 -21.75 -3.67 8.72
C CYS A 72 -20.64 -4.40 9.48
N SER A 73 -21.03 -5.16 10.51
CA SER A 73 -20.12 -5.99 11.32
C SER A 73 -20.51 -7.48 11.32
N ASN A 74 -21.28 -7.92 10.31
CA ASN A 74 -21.69 -9.30 10.18
C ASN A 74 -20.64 -10.10 9.38
N ASP A 75 -19.72 -10.75 10.09
CA ASP A 75 -18.60 -11.51 9.52
C ASP A 75 -19.05 -12.66 8.61
N VAL A 76 -20.06 -13.41 9.02
CA VAL A 76 -20.60 -14.55 8.25
C VAL A 76 -21.16 -14.07 6.92
N PHE A 77 -21.96 -13.00 6.93
CA PHE A 77 -22.52 -12.42 5.73
C PHE A 77 -21.43 -11.90 4.78
N LEU A 78 -20.47 -11.13 5.32
CA LEU A 78 -19.38 -10.58 4.53
C LEU A 78 -18.53 -11.69 3.88
N LYS A 79 -18.14 -12.73 4.64
CA LYS A 79 -17.35 -13.84 4.12
C LYS A 79 -18.10 -14.67 3.07
N ASN A 80 -19.39 -14.93 3.28
CA ASN A 80 -20.20 -15.63 2.27
C ASN A 80 -20.32 -14.82 0.99
N THR A 81 -20.48 -13.51 1.09
CA THR A 81 -20.52 -12.59 -0.05
C THR A 81 -19.20 -12.60 -0.82
N ILE A 82 -18.06 -12.52 -0.11
CA ILE A 82 -16.73 -12.61 -0.74
C ILE A 82 -16.56 -13.96 -1.47
N THR A 83 -16.96 -15.06 -0.83
CA THR A 83 -16.82 -16.40 -1.42
C THR A 83 -17.64 -16.56 -2.71
N SER A 84 -18.76 -15.86 -2.84
CA SER A 84 -19.65 -15.92 -4.02
C SER A 84 -19.19 -15.10 -5.22
N LEU A 85 -18.09 -14.34 -5.13
CA LEU A 85 -17.57 -13.55 -6.23
C LEU A 85 -17.19 -14.44 -7.43
N SER A 86 -17.40 -13.92 -8.62
CA SER A 86 -16.95 -14.51 -9.90
C SER A 86 -16.30 -13.43 -10.75
N SER A 87 -15.36 -13.81 -11.59
CA SER A 87 -14.70 -12.89 -12.52
C SER A 87 -15.67 -12.31 -13.55
N ALA A 88 -15.35 -11.13 -14.05
CA ALA A 88 -16.06 -10.41 -15.12
C ALA A 88 -15.04 -9.89 -16.16
N GLU A 89 -15.37 -8.89 -16.97
CA GLU A 89 -14.50 -8.59 -18.13
C GLU A 89 -13.46 -7.50 -17.85
N ASN A 90 -13.86 -6.24 -17.74
CA ASN A 90 -12.98 -5.08 -17.76
C ASN A 90 -12.53 -4.64 -16.33
N THR A 91 -11.68 -3.61 -16.29
CA THR A 91 -11.15 -3.04 -15.05
C THR A 91 -11.48 -1.55 -14.98
N ASN A 92 -12.43 -1.16 -14.12
CA ASN A 92 -12.86 0.22 -13.91
C ASN A 92 -12.57 0.66 -12.46
N ILE A 93 -11.32 1.01 -12.22
CA ILE A 93 -10.84 1.44 -10.86
C ILE A 93 -11.57 2.71 -10.42
N GLU A 94 -11.86 3.65 -11.36
CA GLU A 94 -12.59 4.86 -11.04
C GLU A 94 -13.94 4.56 -10.41
N ASP A 95 -14.73 3.68 -11.02
CA ASP A 95 -16.06 3.33 -10.51
C ASP A 95 -15.96 2.57 -9.18
N GLY A 96 -14.96 1.70 -9.02
CA GLY A 96 -14.61 1.05 -7.75
C GLY A 96 -14.38 2.06 -6.62
N LEU A 97 -13.52 3.06 -6.85
CA LEU A 97 -13.25 4.14 -5.89
C LEU A 97 -14.48 5.00 -5.63
N SER A 98 -15.22 5.37 -6.67
CA SER A 98 -16.44 6.18 -6.58
C SER A 98 -17.52 5.50 -5.73
N ARG A 99 -17.72 4.21 -5.97
CA ARG A 99 -18.70 3.39 -5.23
C ARG A 99 -18.30 3.24 -3.76
N ALA A 100 -17.01 2.97 -3.51
CA ALA A 100 -16.48 2.86 -2.16
C ALA A 100 -16.59 4.19 -1.40
N TYR A 101 -16.21 5.30 -2.02
CA TYR A 101 -16.33 6.62 -1.42
C TYR A 101 -17.78 6.98 -1.10
N SER A 102 -18.71 6.74 -2.03
CA SER A 102 -20.13 6.99 -1.83
C SER A 102 -20.70 6.18 -0.66
N MET A 103 -20.27 4.91 -0.52
CA MET A 103 -20.66 4.06 0.61
C MET A 103 -20.13 4.62 1.94
N LEU A 104 -18.89 5.12 1.97
CA LEU A 104 -18.31 5.72 3.17
C LEU A 104 -19.04 7.00 3.61
N GLN A 105 -19.68 7.75 2.70
CA GLN A 105 -20.47 8.92 3.07
C GLN A 105 -21.69 8.56 3.90
N LEU A 106 -22.20 7.33 3.78
CA LEU A 106 -23.32 6.81 4.59
C LEU A 106 -22.85 6.25 5.94
N GLY A 107 -21.54 6.03 6.10
CA GLY A 107 -20.94 5.52 7.31
C GLY A 107 -20.94 6.52 8.47
N GLN A 108 -21.00 6.01 9.69
CA GLN A 108 -21.13 6.80 10.91
C GLN A 108 -19.78 7.11 11.59
N SER A 109 -18.71 6.40 11.22
CA SER A 109 -17.40 6.57 11.83
C SER A 109 -16.69 7.79 11.28
N LYS A 110 -15.91 8.48 12.13
CA LYS A 110 -15.08 9.61 11.70
C LYS A 110 -13.90 9.17 10.84
N LYS A 111 -13.35 7.98 11.13
CA LYS A 111 -12.25 7.41 10.33
C LYS A 111 -12.81 6.55 9.22
N LYS A 112 -12.46 6.91 8.00
CA LYS A 112 -12.96 6.32 6.77
C LYS A 112 -11.80 5.82 5.93
N LEU A 113 -11.87 4.57 5.51
CA LEU A 113 -10.79 3.92 4.78
C LEU A 113 -11.34 3.16 3.56
N ILE A 114 -10.58 3.19 2.48
CA ILE A 114 -10.76 2.29 1.32
C ILE A 114 -9.55 1.35 1.30
N VAL A 115 -9.80 0.06 1.13
CA VAL A 115 -8.78 -0.93 0.81
C VAL A 115 -9.07 -1.42 -0.59
N LEU A 116 -8.29 -0.96 -1.55
CA LEU A 116 -8.43 -1.23 -2.98
C LEU A 116 -7.43 -2.31 -3.39
N MET A 117 -7.88 -3.34 -4.06
CA MET A 117 -7.05 -4.34 -4.68
C MET A 117 -7.26 -4.35 -6.19
N SER A 118 -6.17 -4.42 -6.96
CA SER A 118 -6.18 -4.61 -8.41
C SER A 118 -4.96 -5.41 -8.88
N ASP A 119 -5.10 -6.11 -9.98
CA ASP A 119 -4.03 -6.84 -10.67
C ASP A 119 -3.68 -6.25 -12.04
N GLY A 120 -4.33 -5.16 -12.44
CA GLY A 120 -4.19 -4.58 -13.76
C GLY A 120 -4.31 -3.06 -13.82
N LEU A 121 -4.06 -2.56 -15.02
CA LEU A 121 -4.35 -1.18 -15.39
C LEU A 121 -5.85 -1.02 -15.68
N PRO A 122 -6.41 0.19 -15.49
CA PRO A 122 -7.77 0.47 -15.89
C PRO A 122 -7.95 0.25 -17.40
N THR A 123 -9.00 -0.46 -17.78
CA THR A 123 -9.42 -0.60 -19.18
C THR A 123 -10.64 0.23 -19.50
N LEU A 124 -11.32 0.72 -18.47
CA LEU A 124 -12.47 1.62 -18.51
C LEU A 124 -12.35 2.72 -17.48
N GLY A 125 -13.06 3.83 -17.72
CA GLY A 125 -13.06 4.98 -16.82
C GLY A 125 -11.80 5.84 -16.96
N LYS A 126 -11.45 6.55 -15.89
CA LYS A 126 -10.23 7.33 -15.82
C LYS A 126 -9.01 6.44 -15.66
N ASP A 127 -7.91 6.87 -16.24
CA ASP A 127 -6.60 6.24 -16.12
C ASP A 127 -5.52 7.26 -15.76
N GLY A 128 -4.31 6.81 -15.56
CA GLY A 128 -3.11 7.61 -15.33
C GLY A 128 -3.35 8.80 -14.39
N GLU A 129 -2.93 9.97 -14.83
CA GLU A 129 -3.03 11.22 -14.06
C GLU A 129 -4.47 11.65 -13.70
N GLU A 130 -5.45 11.32 -14.54
CA GLU A 130 -6.85 11.65 -14.22
C GLU A 130 -7.38 10.82 -13.05
N LEU A 131 -7.04 9.55 -13.01
CA LEU A 131 -7.40 8.65 -11.92
C LEU A 131 -6.66 9.04 -10.63
N ILE A 132 -5.38 9.38 -10.71
CA ILE A 132 -4.59 9.89 -9.57
C ILE A 132 -5.26 11.14 -8.98
N LYS A 133 -5.57 12.12 -9.80
CA LYS A 133 -6.27 13.35 -9.35
C LYS A 133 -7.65 13.06 -8.75
N TYR A 134 -8.33 12.02 -9.23
CA TYR A 134 -9.59 11.61 -8.65
C TYR A 134 -9.39 10.99 -7.25
N ALA A 135 -8.40 10.13 -7.10
CA ALA A 135 -8.04 9.57 -5.79
C ALA A 135 -7.58 10.65 -4.80
N GLU A 136 -6.83 11.67 -5.25
CA GLU A 136 -6.44 12.82 -4.42
C GLU A 136 -7.65 13.57 -3.87
N LYS A 137 -8.68 13.81 -4.69
CA LYS A 137 -9.93 14.44 -4.21
C LYS A 137 -10.60 13.63 -3.10
N ILE A 138 -10.52 12.30 -3.15
CA ILE A 138 -11.05 11.42 -2.10
C ILE A 138 -10.20 11.54 -0.83
N LYS A 139 -8.86 11.53 -0.97
CA LYS A 139 -7.91 11.71 0.14
C LYS A 139 -8.08 13.06 0.83
N ASP A 140 -8.31 14.13 0.09
CA ASP A 140 -8.58 15.48 0.60
C ASP A 140 -9.85 15.57 1.47
N GLN A 141 -10.78 14.62 1.33
CA GLN A 141 -11.93 14.48 2.22
C GLN A 141 -11.64 13.70 3.50
N GLY A 142 -10.37 13.41 3.78
CA GLY A 142 -9.93 12.67 4.97
C GLY A 142 -10.14 11.17 4.89
N VAL A 143 -10.28 10.61 3.69
CA VAL A 143 -10.33 9.16 3.47
C VAL A 143 -8.92 8.61 3.24
N LEU A 144 -8.51 7.63 4.04
CA LEU A 144 -7.28 6.89 3.79
C LEU A 144 -7.52 5.82 2.73
N ILE A 145 -6.64 5.75 1.74
CA ILE A 145 -6.69 4.74 0.70
C ILE A 145 -5.46 3.82 0.86
N TYR A 146 -5.72 2.56 1.15
CA TYR A 146 -4.75 1.48 1.04
C TYR A 146 -4.91 0.81 -0.31
N THR A 147 -3.81 0.49 -0.97
CA THR A 147 -3.82 -0.26 -2.22
C THR A 147 -2.96 -1.51 -2.12
N LEU A 148 -3.45 -2.60 -2.71
CA LEU A 148 -2.71 -3.85 -2.91
C LEU A 148 -2.63 -4.11 -4.41
N GLY A 149 -1.43 -4.01 -4.97
CA GLY A 149 -1.15 -4.30 -6.37
C GLY A 149 -0.71 -5.76 -6.53
N PHE A 150 -1.40 -6.55 -7.36
CA PHE A 150 -1.15 -7.96 -7.58
C PHE A 150 -0.82 -8.24 -9.03
N PHE A 151 0.34 -7.80 -9.50
CA PHE A 151 0.74 -7.81 -10.90
C PHE A 151 1.55 -9.07 -11.28
N GLN A 152 1.02 -10.27 -11.07
CA GLN A 152 1.74 -11.51 -11.37
C GLN A 152 1.84 -11.85 -12.86
N ASN A 153 0.80 -11.52 -13.62
CA ASN A 153 0.65 -11.98 -15.00
C ASN A 153 0.88 -10.90 -16.06
N THR A 154 1.33 -9.71 -15.67
CA THR A 154 1.34 -8.52 -16.53
C THR A 154 2.72 -7.85 -16.56
N GLU A 155 3.78 -8.59 -16.90
CA GLU A 155 5.15 -8.03 -16.96
C GLU A 155 5.26 -6.77 -17.82
N GLU A 156 4.47 -6.66 -18.90
CA GLU A 156 4.50 -5.53 -19.82
C GLU A 156 4.02 -4.22 -19.18
N TYR A 157 3.03 -4.29 -18.30
CA TYR A 157 2.39 -3.12 -17.68
C TYR A 157 2.63 -3.02 -16.17
N LYS A 158 3.48 -3.89 -15.64
CA LYS A 158 3.70 -4.02 -14.20
C LYS A 158 4.18 -2.71 -13.57
N ALA A 159 5.19 -2.09 -14.15
CA ALA A 159 5.76 -0.85 -13.61
C ALA A 159 4.72 0.29 -13.58
N GLU A 160 3.95 0.43 -14.66
CA GLU A 160 2.88 1.44 -14.75
C GLU A 160 1.76 1.17 -13.74
N GLY A 161 1.32 -0.09 -13.63
CA GLY A 161 0.28 -0.48 -12.66
C GLY A 161 0.72 -0.28 -11.21
N GLN A 162 1.96 -0.63 -10.90
CA GLN A 162 2.55 -0.41 -9.57
C GLN A 162 2.62 1.08 -9.22
N TYR A 163 3.05 1.91 -10.17
CA TYR A 163 3.06 3.37 -10.00
C TYR A 163 1.66 3.91 -9.76
N LEU A 164 0.73 3.56 -10.63
CA LEU A 164 -0.65 4.02 -10.53
C LEU A 164 -1.24 3.67 -9.16
N MET A 165 -1.08 2.43 -8.71
CA MET A 165 -1.59 1.98 -7.42
C MET A 165 -0.90 2.69 -6.24
N GLU A 166 0.42 2.95 -6.33
CA GLU A 166 1.14 3.75 -5.32
C GLU A 166 0.61 5.18 -5.26
N LYS A 167 0.33 5.82 -6.40
CA LYS A 167 -0.20 7.19 -6.46
C LYS A 167 -1.65 7.31 -6.00
N ILE A 168 -2.47 6.31 -6.27
CA ILE A 168 -3.83 6.21 -5.75
C ILE A 168 -3.82 6.09 -4.22
N ALA A 169 -2.90 5.32 -3.66
CA ALA A 169 -2.78 5.14 -2.21
C ALA A 169 -2.51 6.45 -1.46
N SER A 170 -2.87 6.49 -0.19
CA SER A 170 -2.28 7.40 0.75
C SER A 170 -0.80 7.06 0.92
N GLU A 171 0.05 8.06 1.13
CA GLU A 171 1.51 7.83 1.20
C GLU A 171 1.86 6.79 2.26
N GLY A 172 2.70 5.82 1.91
CA GLY A 172 3.07 4.68 2.76
C GLY A 172 2.03 3.55 2.82
N CYS A 173 0.86 3.71 2.21
CA CYS A 173 -0.26 2.76 2.27
C CYS A 173 -0.39 1.87 1.02
N HIS A 174 0.61 1.86 0.13
CA HIS A 174 0.66 0.93 -1.01
C HIS A 174 1.46 -0.32 -0.67
N TYR A 175 0.97 -1.48 -1.11
CA TYR A 175 1.61 -2.78 -0.94
C TYR A 175 1.72 -3.51 -2.28
N GLU A 176 2.94 -3.94 -2.61
CA GLU A 176 3.21 -4.81 -3.76
C GLU A 176 3.13 -6.27 -3.36
N VAL A 177 2.26 -6.99 -4.03
CA VAL A 177 2.00 -8.40 -3.79
C VAL A 177 2.64 -9.21 -4.93
N SER A 178 3.67 -9.97 -4.62
CA SER A 178 4.41 -10.76 -5.61
C SER A 178 3.96 -12.23 -5.68
N SER A 179 3.16 -12.68 -4.73
CA SER A 179 2.63 -14.04 -4.71
C SER A 179 1.27 -14.09 -3.99
N SER A 180 0.53 -15.17 -4.21
CA SER A 180 -0.72 -15.42 -3.49
C SER A 180 -0.51 -15.54 -1.97
N GLU A 181 0.64 -16.04 -1.56
CA GLU A 181 1.01 -16.14 -0.14
C GLU A 181 1.25 -14.75 0.45
N ASP A 182 1.91 -13.86 -0.29
CA ASP A 182 2.12 -12.47 0.10
C ASP A 182 0.79 -11.72 0.27
N LEU A 183 -0.21 -12.00 -0.55
CA LEU A 183 -1.51 -11.34 -0.47
C LEU A 183 -2.14 -11.47 0.91
N VAL A 184 -2.09 -12.66 1.49
CA VAL A 184 -2.59 -12.90 2.86
C VAL A 184 -1.81 -12.06 3.87
N PHE A 185 -0.49 -12.01 3.75
CA PHE A 185 0.37 -11.26 4.67
C PHE A 185 0.12 -9.77 4.59
N PHE A 186 -0.03 -9.21 3.41
CA PHE A 186 -0.27 -7.78 3.25
C PHE A 186 -1.65 -7.37 3.74
N PHE A 187 -2.66 -8.19 3.54
CA PHE A 187 -3.95 -7.95 4.18
C PHE A 187 -3.85 -8.00 5.72
N GLU A 188 -3.06 -8.92 6.28
CA GLU A 188 -2.79 -8.96 7.72
C GLU A 188 -2.02 -7.73 8.20
N ASP A 189 -1.02 -7.25 7.45
CA ASP A 189 -0.26 -6.03 7.77
C ASP A 189 -1.16 -4.79 7.71
N VAL A 190 -2.00 -4.65 6.67
CA VAL A 190 -3.00 -3.59 6.57
C VAL A 190 -3.96 -3.65 7.75
N ALA A 191 -4.48 -4.85 8.07
CA ALA A 191 -5.34 -5.05 9.24
C ALA A 191 -4.61 -4.72 10.55
N GLY A 192 -3.34 -5.07 10.66
CA GLY A 192 -2.48 -4.72 11.80
C GLY A 192 -2.35 -3.22 11.97
N GLN A 193 -2.05 -2.51 10.88
CA GLN A 193 -1.88 -1.06 10.86
C GLN A 193 -3.20 -0.34 11.19
N ILE A 194 -4.30 -0.74 10.56
CA ILE A 194 -5.64 -0.26 10.89
C ILE A 194 -5.97 -0.53 12.36
N GLY A 195 -5.55 -1.67 12.91
CA GLY A 195 -5.73 -2.04 14.31
C GLY A 195 -4.83 -1.32 15.31
N GLY A 196 -3.90 -0.48 14.85
CA GLY A 196 -3.04 0.35 15.68
C GLY A 196 -1.59 -0.14 15.79
N GLN A 197 -1.19 -1.19 15.05
CA GLN A 197 0.23 -1.52 14.90
C GLN A 197 0.90 -0.40 14.09
N LYS A 198 1.92 0.22 14.67
CA LYS A 198 2.69 1.26 14.00
C LYS A 198 3.90 0.65 13.31
N TYR A 199 4.24 1.21 12.15
CA TYR A 199 5.43 0.86 11.38
C TYR A 199 6.24 2.11 11.04
N ILE A 200 7.54 1.95 11.00
CA ILE A 200 8.43 2.89 10.36
C ILE A 200 8.49 2.49 8.89
N TYR A 201 8.11 3.39 8.01
CA TYR A 201 8.17 3.21 6.56
C TYR A 201 9.49 3.74 6.04
N VAL A 202 10.24 2.95 5.28
CA VAL A 202 11.46 3.37 4.61
C VAL A 202 11.38 2.98 3.15
N LYS A 203 11.58 3.95 2.26
CA LYS A 203 11.64 3.75 0.81
C LYS A 203 13.01 4.18 0.31
N VAL A 204 13.67 3.28 -0.41
CA VAL A 204 14.99 3.53 -0.98
C VAL A 204 14.93 3.23 -2.48
N ALA A 205 15.16 4.27 -3.28
CA ALA A 205 15.18 4.16 -4.73
C ALA A 205 16.62 4.21 -5.24
N CYS A 206 16.87 3.41 -6.26
CA CYS A 206 18.09 3.36 -7.07
C CYS A 206 19.29 2.56 -6.54
N PRO A 207 20.44 2.53 -7.23
CA PRO A 207 21.28 1.34 -7.30
C PRO A 207 22.02 1.05 -5.98
N VAL A 208 21.25 0.59 -5.01
CA VAL A 208 21.74 0.23 -3.68
C VAL A 208 21.12 -1.08 -3.20
N ASP A 209 21.84 -1.78 -2.34
CA ASP A 209 21.28 -2.81 -1.48
C ASP A 209 20.98 -2.28 -0.10
N VAL A 210 19.91 -2.75 0.50
CA VAL A 210 19.52 -2.41 1.87
C VAL A 210 19.51 -3.66 2.74
N SER A 211 19.95 -3.52 3.98
CA SER A 211 19.86 -4.60 4.96
C SER A 211 19.56 -4.09 6.36
N VAL A 212 18.76 -4.88 7.09
CA VAL A 212 18.40 -4.64 8.49
C VAL A 212 18.45 -5.99 9.21
N THR A 213 19.22 -6.07 10.27
CA THR A 213 19.28 -7.26 11.12
C THR A 213 18.81 -6.93 12.52
N TYR A 214 17.89 -7.74 13.04
CA TYR A 214 17.38 -7.59 14.39
C TYR A 214 17.07 -8.96 15.01
N LYS A 215 17.58 -9.22 16.22
CA LYS A 215 17.41 -10.48 16.95
C LYS A 215 17.71 -11.76 16.14
N GLY A 216 18.69 -11.69 15.26
CA GLY A 216 19.11 -12.85 14.46
C GLY A 216 18.33 -13.09 13.18
N GLU A 217 17.30 -12.30 12.89
CA GLU A 217 16.61 -12.25 11.60
C GLU A 217 17.14 -11.11 10.75
N THR A 218 17.13 -11.27 9.43
CA THR A 218 17.64 -10.27 8.48
C THR A 218 16.65 -10.05 7.33
N LEU A 219 16.41 -8.78 7.02
CA LEU A 219 15.81 -8.32 5.77
C LEU A 219 16.96 -7.78 4.91
N SER A 220 17.16 -8.32 3.72
CA SER A 220 18.24 -7.89 2.81
C SER A 220 17.82 -7.98 1.36
N SER A 221 18.14 -6.97 0.57
CA SER A 221 17.93 -6.95 -0.88
C SER A 221 19.11 -7.52 -1.68
N ALA A 222 20.21 -7.88 -1.03
CA ALA A 222 21.46 -8.25 -1.71
C ALA A 222 21.39 -9.63 -2.40
N GLU A 223 20.49 -10.53 -1.98
CA GLU A 223 20.45 -11.88 -2.50
C GLU A 223 19.45 -12.04 -3.66
N ASN A 224 18.29 -11.42 -3.56
CA ASN A 224 17.24 -11.46 -4.57
C ASN A 224 16.22 -10.34 -4.34
N ASP A 225 15.37 -10.11 -5.35
CA ASP A 225 14.30 -9.11 -5.32
C ASP A 225 12.94 -9.72 -4.93
N GLN A 226 12.93 -10.71 -4.06
CA GLN A 226 11.71 -11.30 -3.55
C GLN A 226 11.31 -10.64 -2.24
N ASN A 227 9.99 -10.50 -2.02
CA ASN A 227 9.48 -9.99 -0.76
C ASN A 227 9.93 -10.86 0.41
N LEU A 228 10.45 -10.22 1.45
CA LEU A 228 10.93 -10.88 2.66
C LEU A 228 10.10 -10.45 3.86
N ARG A 229 9.91 -11.37 4.79
CA ARG A 229 9.20 -11.15 6.04
C ARG A 229 9.97 -11.72 7.22
N THR A 230 9.98 -10.95 8.31
CA THR A 230 10.55 -11.34 9.61
C THR A 230 9.55 -11.01 10.72
N SER A 231 9.87 -11.37 11.94
CA SER A 231 9.07 -11.02 13.12
C SER A 231 8.99 -9.50 13.36
N PHE A 232 9.96 -8.74 12.87
CA PHE A 232 10.09 -7.31 13.10
C PHE A 232 9.69 -6.42 11.90
N GLY A 233 9.44 -6.99 10.73
CA GLY A 233 9.05 -6.19 9.57
C GLY A 233 9.08 -6.94 8.25
N THR A 234 8.92 -6.16 7.17
CA THR A 234 8.91 -6.64 5.78
C THR A 234 9.84 -5.81 4.91
N LEU A 235 10.38 -6.44 3.87
CA LEU A 235 11.05 -5.79 2.74
C LEU A 235 10.31 -6.21 1.47
N SER A 236 9.83 -5.25 0.72
CA SER A 236 9.16 -5.45 -0.57
C SER A 236 9.82 -4.63 -1.67
N PHE A 237 9.55 -5.01 -2.91
CA PHE A 237 10.19 -4.44 -4.09
C PHE A 237 9.13 -3.91 -5.05
N ARG A 238 9.45 -2.79 -5.70
CA ARG A 238 8.68 -2.20 -6.79
C ARG A 238 9.62 -1.90 -7.96
N GLU A 239 9.12 -2.04 -9.18
CA GLU A 239 9.86 -1.61 -10.37
C GLU A 239 10.17 -0.10 -10.28
N ASN A 240 11.37 0.28 -10.67
CA ASN A 240 11.75 1.69 -10.72
C ASN A 240 11.33 2.30 -12.06
N GLU A 241 10.67 3.43 -12.01
CA GLU A 241 10.32 4.21 -13.20
C GLU A 241 11.46 5.16 -13.52
N GLY A 242 12.10 4.95 -14.68
CA GLY A 242 13.02 5.93 -15.21
C GLY A 242 12.26 7.18 -15.66
N LYS A 243 12.61 8.35 -15.15
CA LYS A 243 12.26 9.61 -15.79
C LYS A 243 13.10 9.70 -17.06
N GLU A 244 12.52 9.52 -18.25
CA GLU A 244 13.14 10.07 -19.44
C GLU A 244 12.77 11.55 -19.58
N ASN A 245 13.79 12.39 -19.56
CA ASN A 245 13.67 13.73 -20.08
C ASN A 245 13.65 13.62 -21.62
N ASN A 246 12.52 13.38 -22.21
CA ASN A 246 12.34 13.57 -23.64
C ASN A 246 11.67 14.91 -23.90
N GLU A 247 12.49 15.91 -24.14
CA GLU A 247 12.13 17.06 -24.96
C GLU A 247 12.00 16.58 -26.42
N GLU A 248 10.84 16.01 -26.78
CA GLU A 248 10.34 16.02 -28.15
C GLU A 248 8.83 15.75 -28.15
N GLU A 249 8.10 16.83 -28.35
CA GLU A 249 6.68 16.79 -28.69
C GLU A 249 6.48 16.08 -30.02
N SER A 250 5.79 14.94 -30.04
CA SER A 250 4.87 14.63 -31.15
C SER A 250 3.92 13.51 -30.79
N SER A 251 2.64 13.85 -30.82
CA SER A 251 1.47 13.00 -31.08
C SER A 251 1.24 11.75 -30.24
N GLY A 252 0.27 11.83 -29.36
CA GLY A 252 -0.72 10.80 -29.12
C GLY A 252 -0.21 9.48 -28.53
N TYR A 253 -0.54 9.21 -27.27
CA TYR A 253 -0.35 7.91 -26.61
C TYR A 253 1.08 7.39 -26.57
N SER A 254 1.88 7.88 -25.68
CA SER A 254 3.01 7.13 -25.14
C SER A 254 3.63 7.85 -23.94
N ASN A 255 3.09 7.68 -22.75
CA ASN A 255 3.93 7.75 -21.57
C ASN A 255 4.67 6.43 -21.50
N THR A 256 5.78 6.33 -22.23
CA THR A 256 6.68 5.18 -22.13
C THR A 256 7.43 5.31 -20.82
N TYR A 257 6.93 4.69 -19.78
CA TYR A 257 7.70 4.50 -18.55
C TYR A 257 8.81 3.51 -18.87
N LEU A 258 9.99 4.02 -19.18
CA LEU A 258 11.13 3.16 -19.43
C LEU A 258 11.61 2.55 -18.11
N LYS A 259 11.58 1.24 -18.08
CA LYS A 259 12.23 0.42 -17.07
C LYS A 259 13.72 0.80 -17.08
N LYS A 260 14.18 1.51 -16.05
CA LYS A 260 15.62 1.70 -15.84
C LYS A 260 16.15 0.32 -15.46
N ALA A 261 16.93 -0.31 -16.35
CA ALA A 261 17.48 -1.62 -16.12
C ALA A 261 18.19 -1.65 -14.75
N ASP A 262 17.93 -2.67 -13.97
CA ASP A 262 18.66 -3.15 -12.80
C ASP A 262 18.45 -2.48 -11.43
N SER A 263 17.50 -1.59 -11.19
CA SER A 263 17.27 -1.11 -9.83
C SER A 263 15.81 -1.04 -9.43
N LYS A 264 15.39 -1.95 -8.56
CA LYS A 264 14.08 -1.90 -7.92
C LYS A 264 14.07 -0.93 -6.73
N VAL A 265 12.94 -0.28 -6.52
CA VAL A 265 12.68 0.46 -5.29
C VAL A 265 12.47 -0.54 -4.15
N LYS A 266 13.18 -0.34 -3.04
CA LYS A 266 13.10 -1.15 -1.83
C LYS A 266 12.23 -0.46 -0.81
N ILE A 267 11.26 -1.18 -0.25
CA ILE A 267 10.32 -0.65 0.74
C ILE A 267 10.39 -1.51 1.99
N LEU A 268 10.89 -0.92 3.07
CA LEU A 268 10.90 -1.53 4.39
C LEU A 268 9.71 -1.03 5.21
N ARG A 269 9.04 -1.93 5.91
CA ARG A 269 8.07 -1.60 6.97
C ARG A 269 8.52 -2.29 8.24
N LEU A 270 9.03 -1.51 9.18
CA LEU A 270 9.62 -2.01 10.43
C LEU A 270 8.66 -1.70 11.58
N LYS A 271 8.34 -2.70 12.41
CA LYS A 271 7.45 -2.49 13.56
C LYS A 271 8.03 -1.48 14.52
N GLU A 272 7.25 -0.44 14.86
CA GLU A 272 7.67 0.58 15.82
C GLU A 272 7.87 -0.04 17.22
N GLY A 273 8.78 0.51 17.99
CA GLY A 273 9.04 0.12 19.38
C GLY A 273 10.50 -0.21 19.69
N THR A 274 11.38 -0.19 18.67
CA THR A 274 12.83 -0.35 18.82
C THR A 274 13.57 0.43 17.75
N ASP A 275 14.87 0.59 17.92
CA ASP A 275 15.74 1.19 16.92
C ASP A 275 16.27 0.11 15.97
N TYR A 276 16.31 0.44 14.69
CA TYR A 276 16.84 -0.43 13.66
C TYR A 276 18.01 0.23 12.95
N ASN A 277 19.14 -0.45 12.89
CA ASN A 277 20.25 -0.05 12.04
C ASN A 277 19.98 -0.52 10.62
N ILE A 278 19.89 0.42 9.69
CA ILE A 278 19.73 0.16 8.26
C ILE A 278 21.07 0.41 7.61
N LYS A 279 21.60 -0.61 6.94
CA LYS A 279 22.79 -0.49 6.12
C LYS A 279 22.41 -0.42 4.65
N ILE A 280 22.97 0.56 3.95
CA ILE A 280 22.76 0.80 2.53
C ILE A 280 24.11 0.73 1.83
N ASN A 281 24.25 -0.14 0.84
CA ASN A 281 25.48 -0.31 0.07
C ASN A 281 25.20 0.04 -1.39
N GLY A 282 26.04 0.90 -1.98
CA GLY A 282 25.97 1.20 -3.40
C GLY A 282 26.31 -0.03 -4.25
N THR A 283 25.54 -0.25 -5.33
CA THR A 283 25.77 -1.36 -6.29
C THR A 283 26.31 -0.88 -7.62
N SER A 284 26.11 0.38 -7.95
CA SER A 284 26.68 1.06 -9.12
C SER A 284 26.72 2.57 -8.88
N ASP A 285 27.30 3.31 -9.83
CA ASP A 285 27.25 4.77 -9.83
C ASP A 285 25.83 5.24 -10.14
N GLY A 286 25.35 6.29 -9.47
CA GLY A 286 24.05 6.89 -9.67
C GLY A 286 23.61 7.77 -8.52
N GLU A 287 22.32 8.10 -8.51
CA GLU A 287 21.68 8.89 -7.46
C GLU A 287 20.70 8.01 -6.69
N MET A 288 20.60 8.22 -5.40
CA MET A 288 19.70 7.52 -4.48
C MET A 288 18.73 8.50 -3.84
N ASP A 289 17.46 8.10 -3.80
CA ASP A 289 16.45 8.76 -2.97
C ASP A 289 16.14 7.90 -1.75
N TYR A 290 16.08 8.53 -0.59
CA TYR A 290 15.75 7.90 0.67
C TYR A 290 14.59 8.64 1.34
N THR A 291 13.52 7.92 1.63
CA THR A 291 12.37 8.46 2.36
C THR A 291 12.15 7.64 3.62
N ILE A 292 11.95 8.32 4.75
CA ILE A 292 11.50 7.67 5.99
C ILE A 292 10.21 8.34 6.48
N GLY A 293 9.22 7.54 6.87
CA GLY A 293 7.93 7.99 7.35
C GLY A 293 7.52 7.33 8.65
N PHE A 294 6.82 8.09 9.49
CA PHE A 294 6.36 7.66 10.81
C PHE A 294 4.84 7.79 10.92
N VAL A 295 4.25 6.86 11.65
CA VAL A 295 2.82 6.82 11.90
C VAL A 295 2.49 7.64 13.14
N ASN A 296 1.46 8.49 13.07
CA ASN A 296 0.95 9.22 14.23
C ASN A 296 0.13 8.30 15.17
N ASP A 297 -0.40 8.86 16.26
CA ASP A 297 -1.24 8.12 17.21
C ASP A 297 -2.58 7.67 16.61
N GLU A 298 -2.92 8.20 15.47
CA GLU A 298 -4.13 7.90 14.73
C GLU A 298 -3.95 6.76 13.70
N GLY A 299 -2.71 6.30 13.51
CA GLY A 299 -2.38 5.24 12.56
C GLY A 299 -2.16 5.73 11.13
N GLU A 300 -1.88 7.01 10.94
CA GLU A 300 -1.66 7.63 9.64
C GLU A 300 -0.20 8.08 9.50
N TYR A 301 0.39 7.86 8.34
CA TYR A 301 1.68 8.45 8.03
C TYR A 301 1.53 9.95 7.81
N ASN A 302 2.23 10.75 8.61
CA ASN A 302 2.15 12.22 8.55
C ASN A 302 3.48 12.94 8.76
N ASP A 303 4.54 12.20 8.97
CA ASP A 303 5.89 12.74 9.20
C ASP A 303 6.85 12.00 8.28
N PHE A 304 7.04 12.54 7.08
CA PHE A 304 7.97 12.02 6.10
C PHE A 304 9.19 12.92 6.00
N ARG A 305 10.37 12.31 5.95
CA ARG A 305 11.63 12.96 5.64
C ARG A 305 12.19 12.38 4.39
N ARG A 306 12.55 13.24 3.45
CA ARG A 306 13.07 12.87 2.14
C ARG A 306 14.48 13.43 1.98
N PHE A 307 15.32 12.59 1.46
CA PHE A 307 16.69 12.89 1.07
C PHE A 307 16.81 12.44 -0.38
N GLU A 308 16.90 13.41 -1.26
CA GLU A 308 16.85 13.20 -2.71
C GLU A 308 18.20 13.49 -3.35
N ASP A 309 18.45 12.92 -4.52
CA ASP A 309 19.62 13.15 -5.35
C ASP A 309 20.96 12.91 -4.60
N ILE A 310 21.02 11.84 -3.79
CA ILE A 310 22.26 11.48 -3.07
C ILE A 310 23.18 10.73 -4.03
N ASP A 311 24.33 11.33 -4.36
CA ASP A 311 25.36 10.69 -5.18
C ASP A 311 25.88 9.42 -4.49
N ILE A 312 25.86 8.31 -5.21
CA ILE A 312 26.38 7.03 -4.75
C ILE A 312 27.27 6.36 -5.79
N ASN A 313 28.11 5.46 -5.32
CA ASN A 313 28.93 4.57 -6.14
C ASN A 313 29.10 3.21 -5.44
N LYS A 314 29.83 2.30 -6.06
CA LYS A 314 30.06 0.94 -5.52
C LYS A 314 30.78 0.90 -4.17
N ASP A 315 31.48 1.96 -3.81
CA ASP A 315 32.23 2.06 -2.54
C ASP A 315 31.38 2.77 -1.46
N THR A 316 30.20 3.27 -1.82
CA THR A 316 29.31 3.98 -0.90
C THR A 316 28.70 3.00 0.11
N VAL A 317 28.89 3.30 1.37
CA VAL A 317 28.26 2.62 2.51
C VAL A 317 27.62 3.68 3.39
N ILE A 318 26.30 3.58 3.59
CA ILE A 318 25.55 4.47 4.47
C ILE A 318 24.96 3.63 5.61
N ASP A 319 25.24 4.04 6.82
CA ASP A 319 24.60 3.51 8.02
C ASP A 319 23.61 4.56 8.56
N THR A 320 22.38 4.15 8.76
CA THR A 320 21.33 5.02 9.30
C THR A 320 20.50 4.29 10.35
N VAL A 321 19.88 5.03 11.26
CA VAL A 321 19.06 4.47 12.33
C VAL A 321 17.61 4.87 12.16
N ALA A 322 16.76 3.91 11.91
CA ALA A 322 15.32 4.10 11.97
C ALA A 322 14.85 3.94 13.42
N ASN A 323 14.41 5.02 14.05
CA ASN A 323 13.94 5.00 15.41
C ASN A 323 12.66 5.82 15.60
N THR A 324 11.97 5.56 16.70
CA THR A 324 10.71 6.21 17.06
C THR A 324 10.89 7.63 17.59
N SER A 325 12.11 8.03 17.92
CA SER A 325 12.39 9.37 18.49
C SER A 325 12.34 10.49 17.44
N LYS A 326 12.10 10.15 16.18
CA LYS A 326 12.00 11.07 15.04
C LYS A 326 13.25 11.94 14.81
N LYS A 327 14.35 11.65 15.48
CA LYS A 327 15.64 12.29 15.27
C LYS A 327 16.44 11.43 14.27
N HIS A 328 16.27 11.73 13.02
CA HIS A 328 16.91 10.99 11.95
C HIS A 328 17.91 11.87 11.26
N CYS A 329 19.13 11.39 11.13
CA CYS A 329 20.15 11.98 10.28
C CYS A 329 20.74 10.85 9.44
N LEU A 330 20.88 11.06 8.15
CA LEU A 330 21.82 10.31 7.33
C LEU A 330 23.23 10.82 7.67
N ILE A 331 24.12 9.94 8.06
CA ILE A 331 25.52 10.24 8.35
C ILE A 331 26.38 9.63 7.27
#